data_82064d796cc0288b2d087d03d0cbecbb
#
_entry.id   82064d796cc0288b2d087d03d0cbecbb
#
_cell.length_a   1.000
_cell.length_b   1.000
_cell.length_c   1.000
_cell.angle_alpha   90.00
_cell.angle_beta   90.00
_cell.angle_gamma   90.00
#
_symmetry.space_group_name_H-M   'P 1'
#
loop_
_entity.id
_entity.type
_entity.pdbx_description
1 polymer ?
#
loop_
_entity_poly.entity_id
_entity_poly.type
_entity_poly.pdbx_seq_one_letter_code
_entity_poly.pdbx_strand_id
1 'polypeptide(L)'
;SIQHTRPPHTLGLGLIIRYMEWDVALYRAALEQGMPPAKACLLIETINWQVFGPPIELGFKLSRLRSAKALVRARWLTDLMFAVMFTKPFARTVHPTSGAVAFDVTACPLANYFKSQGVPELTRHAACSLDHQMAAQWGLQLQRTQTIAQEHPLCDFRFVPPKTPQ
;
A
#
# COMPACT_ATOMS: atom_id res chain seq x y z
N SER A 1 -20.66 -13.50 6.10
CA SER A 1 -21.13 -12.80 4.88
C SER A 1 -20.32 -11.53 4.67
N ILE A 2 -19.87 -11.33 3.43
CA ILE A 2 -19.15 -10.10 3.04
C ILE A 2 -20.19 -9.02 2.84
N GLN A 3 -20.11 -7.92 3.59
CA GLN A 3 -20.99 -6.77 3.39
C GLN A 3 -20.55 -6.00 2.15
N HIS A 4 -21.34 -6.01 1.09
CA HIS A 4 -21.10 -5.32 -0.18
C HIS A 4 -21.48 -3.83 -0.13
N THR A 5 -21.08 -3.10 0.91
CA THR A 5 -21.20 -1.65 0.92
C THR A 5 -20.05 -1.04 0.09
N ARG A 6 -20.26 -0.98 -1.22
CA ARG A 6 -19.30 -0.35 -2.15
C ARG A 6 -19.54 1.17 -2.19
N PRO A 7 -18.58 1.99 -1.76
CA PRO A 7 -18.61 3.42 -2.08
C PRO A 7 -18.50 3.61 -3.60
N PRO A 8 -18.91 4.74 -4.17
CA PRO A 8 -18.75 5.01 -5.61
C PRO A 8 -17.27 4.98 -5.98
N HIS A 9 -16.89 4.03 -6.86
CA HIS A 9 -15.50 3.74 -7.18
C HIS A 9 -15.15 4.20 -8.60
N THR A 10 -13.95 4.76 -8.74
CA THR A 10 -13.25 4.72 -10.01
C THR A 10 -12.81 3.28 -10.31
N LEU A 11 -12.54 2.99 -11.58
CA LEU A 11 -12.16 1.63 -12.01
C LEU A 11 -10.96 1.09 -11.20
N GLY A 12 -9.91 1.90 -11.01
CA GLY A 12 -8.70 1.47 -10.31
C GLY A 12 -8.95 1.12 -8.84
N LEU A 13 -9.65 1.99 -8.10
CA LEU A 13 -10.00 1.70 -6.71
C LEU A 13 -10.94 0.50 -6.62
N GLY A 14 -11.90 0.36 -7.54
CA GLY A 14 -12.79 -0.79 -7.57
C GLY A 14 -12.07 -2.12 -7.72
N LEU A 15 -11.01 -2.17 -8.55
CA LEU A 15 -10.17 -3.37 -8.68
C LEU A 15 -9.40 -3.68 -7.39
N ILE A 16 -8.84 -2.65 -6.73
CA ILE A 16 -8.13 -2.85 -5.46
C ILE A 16 -9.09 -3.36 -4.39
N ILE A 17 -10.26 -2.75 -4.21
CA ILE A 17 -11.24 -3.21 -3.22
C ILE A 17 -11.68 -4.64 -3.50
N ARG A 18 -11.94 -4.98 -4.77
CA ARG A 18 -12.29 -6.36 -5.14
C ARG A 18 -11.18 -7.36 -4.78
N TYR A 19 -9.92 -6.96 -4.91
CA TYR A 19 -8.80 -7.78 -4.46
C TYR A 19 -8.79 -7.91 -2.93
N MET A 20 -9.05 -6.83 -2.19
CA MET A 20 -9.14 -6.87 -0.73
C MET A 20 -10.32 -7.74 -0.23
N GLU A 21 -11.39 -7.91 -1.03
CA GLU A 21 -12.47 -8.89 -0.74
C GLU A 21 -11.91 -10.32 -0.66
N TRP A 22 -10.95 -10.68 -1.55
CA TRP A 22 -10.27 -11.98 -1.50
C TRP A 22 -9.38 -12.11 -0.25
N ASP A 23 -8.68 -11.04 0.15
CA ASP A 23 -7.88 -11.06 1.37
C ASP A 23 -8.74 -11.34 2.61
N VAL A 24 -9.90 -10.69 2.72
CA VAL A 24 -10.85 -10.92 3.82
C VAL A 24 -11.37 -12.35 3.79
N ALA A 25 -11.76 -12.88 2.62
CA ALA A 25 -12.26 -14.24 2.49
C ALA A 25 -11.20 -15.28 2.87
N LEU A 26 -9.97 -15.10 2.37
CA LEU A 26 -8.85 -16.00 2.65
C LEU A 26 -8.45 -15.95 4.14
N TYR A 27 -8.39 -14.75 4.73
CA TYR A 27 -8.11 -14.56 6.15
C TYR A 27 -9.13 -15.32 7.02
N ARG A 28 -10.42 -15.14 6.77
CA ARG A 28 -11.47 -15.82 7.51
C ARG A 28 -11.41 -17.34 7.34
N ALA A 29 -11.20 -17.84 6.11
CA ALA A 29 -11.02 -19.26 5.86
C ALA A 29 -9.81 -19.83 6.61
N ALA A 30 -8.71 -19.11 6.67
CA ALA A 30 -7.52 -19.53 7.44
C ALA A 30 -7.82 -19.64 8.94
N LEU A 31 -8.56 -18.67 9.51
CA LEU A 31 -8.99 -18.72 10.92
C LEU A 31 -9.94 -19.90 11.17
N GLU A 32 -10.90 -20.17 10.29
CA GLU A 32 -11.82 -21.31 10.38
C GLU A 32 -11.09 -22.65 10.35
N GLN A 33 -9.94 -22.74 9.67
CA GLN A 33 -9.05 -23.90 9.67
C GLN A 33 -8.12 -23.95 10.88
N GLY A 34 -8.31 -23.08 11.89
CA GLY A 34 -7.53 -23.07 13.12
C GLY A 34 -6.18 -22.36 13.02
N MET A 35 -5.91 -21.62 11.92
CA MET A 35 -4.68 -20.84 11.81
C MET A 35 -4.70 -19.66 12.79
N PRO A 36 -3.64 -19.43 13.59
CA PRO A 36 -3.56 -18.27 14.46
C PRO A 36 -3.63 -16.96 13.65
N PRO A 37 -4.34 -15.91 14.15
CA PRO A 37 -4.53 -14.64 13.43
C PRO A 37 -3.23 -14.01 12.91
N ALA A 38 -2.16 -14.03 13.71
CA ALA A 38 -0.87 -13.50 13.30
C ALA A 38 -0.27 -14.25 12.09
N LYS A 39 -0.42 -15.58 12.03
CA LYS A 39 0.04 -16.38 10.90
C LYS A 39 -0.82 -16.14 9.65
N ALA A 40 -2.14 -16.00 9.83
CA ALA A 40 -3.05 -15.68 8.73
C ALA A 40 -2.72 -14.30 8.13
N CYS A 41 -2.43 -13.28 8.95
CA CYS A 41 -1.97 -11.98 8.48
C CYS A 41 -0.67 -12.07 7.67
N LEU A 42 0.33 -12.81 8.14
CA LEU A 42 1.60 -13.00 7.42
C LEU A 42 1.42 -13.76 6.09
N LEU A 43 0.49 -14.71 6.06
CA LEU A 43 0.14 -15.42 4.83
C LEU A 43 -0.41 -14.43 3.78
N ILE A 44 -1.37 -13.58 4.17
CA ILE A 44 -1.93 -12.55 3.29
C ILE A 44 -0.84 -11.60 2.80
N GLU A 45 0.02 -11.11 3.70
CA GLU A 45 1.14 -10.23 3.34
C GLU A 45 2.05 -10.87 2.29
N THR A 46 2.39 -12.16 2.48
CA THR A 46 3.24 -12.92 1.56
C THR A 46 2.58 -13.07 0.19
N ILE A 47 1.30 -13.47 0.15
CA ILE A 47 0.56 -13.64 -1.11
C ILE A 47 0.48 -12.29 -1.84
N ASN A 48 0.13 -11.22 -1.14
CA ASN A 48 -0.02 -9.90 -1.74
C ASN A 48 1.32 -9.42 -2.34
N TRP A 49 2.44 -9.67 -1.66
CA TRP A 49 3.74 -9.33 -2.24
C TRP A 49 4.08 -10.17 -3.47
N GLN A 50 3.73 -11.45 -3.49
CA GLN A 50 3.92 -12.29 -4.68
C GLN A 50 3.09 -11.81 -5.87
N VAL A 51 1.92 -11.24 -5.64
CA VAL A 51 1.03 -10.72 -6.70
C VAL A 51 1.46 -9.31 -7.15
N PHE A 52 1.70 -8.40 -6.21
CA PHE A 52 1.97 -6.98 -6.52
C PHE A 52 3.44 -6.65 -6.73
N GLY A 53 4.36 -7.41 -6.13
CA GLY A 53 5.80 -7.17 -6.23
C GLY A 53 6.34 -7.19 -7.66
N PRO A 54 6.08 -8.24 -8.47
CA PRO A 54 6.59 -8.32 -9.83
C PRO A 54 6.17 -7.17 -10.75
N PRO A 55 4.88 -6.78 -10.85
CA PRO A 55 4.49 -5.63 -11.67
C PRO A 55 5.05 -4.30 -11.16
N ILE A 56 5.19 -4.10 -9.83
CA ILE A 56 5.83 -2.92 -9.24
C ILE A 56 7.31 -2.87 -9.66
N GLU A 57 8.02 -4.00 -9.58
CA GLU A 57 9.42 -4.10 -10.01
C GLU A 57 9.59 -3.80 -11.49
N LEU A 58 8.76 -4.40 -12.33
CA LEU A 58 8.79 -4.16 -13.78
C LEU A 58 8.55 -2.69 -14.09
N GLY A 59 7.54 -2.07 -13.48
CA GLY A 59 7.25 -0.65 -13.64
C GLY A 59 8.44 0.22 -13.23
N PHE A 60 9.11 -0.12 -12.12
CA PHE A 60 10.29 0.62 -11.67
C PHE A 60 11.51 0.40 -12.60
N LYS A 61 11.70 -0.80 -13.14
CA LYS A 61 12.75 -1.06 -14.16
C LYS A 61 12.49 -0.25 -15.43
N LEU A 62 11.26 -0.27 -15.95
CA LEU A 62 10.90 0.48 -17.15
C LEU A 62 11.02 2.00 -16.96
N SER A 63 10.78 2.51 -15.76
CA SER A 63 10.94 3.93 -15.44
C SER A 63 12.38 4.46 -15.57
N ARG A 64 13.39 3.56 -15.75
CA ARG A 64 14.78 3.94 -16.10
C ARG A 64 14.86 4.69 -17.42
N LEU A 65 13.96 4.42 -18.35
CA LEU A 65 13.85 5.17 -19.60
C LEU A 65 13.56 6.66 -19.37
N ARG A 66 12.97 7.01 -18.22
CA ARG A 66 12.66 8.38 -17.87
C ARG A 66 13.77 9.07 -17.07
N SER A 67 14.45 8.36 -16.18
CA SER A 67 15.52 8.90 -15.35
C SER A 67 16.39 7.81 -14.74
N ALA A 68 17.70 8.07 -14.63
CA ALA A 68 18.61 7.23 -13.87
C ALA A 68 18.43 7.38 -12.34
N LYS A 69 17.91 8.53 -11.86
CA LYS A 69 17.76 8.85 -10.44
C LYS A 69 16.55 8.12 -9.82
N ALA A 70 16.79 7.29 -8.80
CA ALA A 70 15.76 6.50 -8.12
C ALA A 70 14.61 7.36 -7.57
N LEU A 71 14.91 8.48 -6.91
CA LEU A 71 13.89 9.39 -6.36
C LEU A 71 12.98 9.99 -7.45
N VAL A 72 13.54 10.35 -8.62
CA VAL A 72 12.74 10.89 -9.73
C VAL A 72 11.77 9.81 -10.26
N ARG A 73 12.25 8.57 -10.39
CA ARG A 73 11.43 7.43 -10.82
C ARG A 73 10.34 7.09 -9.81
N ALA A 74 10.71 7.03 -8.53
CA ALA A 74 9.77 6.76 -7.44
C ALA A 74 8.67 7.82 -7.36
N ARG A 75 9.02 9.10 -7.49
CA ARG A 75 8.03 10.19 -7.53
C ARG A 75 7.05 10.01 -8.68
N TRP A 76 7.57 9.81 -9.88
CA TRP A 76 6.74 9.62 -11.05
C TRP A 76 5.80 8.41 -10.93
N LEU A 77 6.31 7.26 -10.45
CA LEU A 77 5.49 6.06 -10.24
C LEU A 77 4.43 6.26 -9.15
N THR A 78 4.80 6.92 -8.04
CA THR A 78 3.85 7.25 -6.98
C THR A 78 2.72 8.15 -7.53
N ASP A 79 3.07 9.16 -8.32
CA ASP A 79 2.07 10.05 -8.95
C ASP A 79 1.17 9.27 -9.90
N LEU A 80 1.73 8.37 -10.71
CA LEU A 80 0.98 7.50 -11.61
C LEU A 80 0.04 6.56 -10.83
N MET A 81 0.51 5.94 -9.75
CA MET A 81 -0.33 5.07 -8.90
C MET A 81 -1.51 5.84 -8.32
N PHE A 82 -1.30 7.07 -7.84
CA PHE A 82 -2.39 7.91 -7.32
C PHE A 82 -3.33 8.43 -8.43
N ALA A 83 -2.85 8.60 -9.64
CA ALA A 83 -3.69 8.99 -10.77
C ALA A 83 -4.59 7.85 -11.28
N VAL A 84 -4.12 6.59 -11.19
CA VAL A 84 -4.81 5.45 -11.82
C VAL A 84 -5.46 4.53 -10.79
N MET A 85 -4.77 4.20 -9.69
CA MET A 85 -5.21 3.18 -8.72
C MET A 85 -5.75 3.79 -7.43
N PHE A 86 -5.00 4.70 -6.81
CA PHE A 86 -5.36 5.33 -5.53
C PHE A 86 -6.14 6.63 -5.75
N THR A 87 -7.20 6.53 -6.55
CA THR A 87 -8.07 7.65 -6.89
C THR A 87 -9.04 7.96 -5.74
N LYS A 88 -9.85 9.02 -5.88
CA LYS A 88 -10.85 9.37 -4.86
C LYS A 88 -11.68 8.14 -4.44
N PRO A 89 -11.97 7.97 -3.14
CA PRO A 89 -11.77 8.91 -2.04
C PRO A 89 -10.39 8.87 -1.33
N PHE A 90 -9.35 8.25 -1.90
CA PHE A 90 -8.00 8.51 -1.41
C PHE A 90 -7.69 10.01 -1.47
N ALA A 91 -7.11 10.53 -0.39
CA ALA A 91 -6.65 11.91 -0.35
C ALA A 91 -5.20 11.97 0.10
N ARG A 92 -4.38 12.70 -0.65
CA ARG A 92 -2.99 12.94 -0.28
C ARG A 92 -2.61 14.40 -0.39
N THR A 93 -1.69 14.83 0.47
CA THR A 93 -1.00 16.13 0.39
C THR A 93 0.46 15.88 0.06
N VAL A 94 0.95 16.43 -1.06
CA VAL A 94 2.35 16.27 -1.49
C VAL A 94 3.20 17.35 -0.83
N HIS A 95 4.39 16.95 -0.32
CA HIS A 95 5.40 17.86 0.24
C HIS A 95 6.61 17.94 -0.70
N PRO A 96 6.74 18.98 -1.52
CA PRO A 96 7.84 19.08 -2.45
C PRO A 96 9.19 19.18 -1.72
N THR A 97 10.09 18.24 -2.00
CA THR A 97 11.45 18.21 -1.47
C THR A 97 12.40 17.54 -2.46
N SER A 98 13.68 17.93 -2.47
CA SER A 98 14.70 17.35 -3.33
C SER A 98 15.27 16.02 -2.81
N GLY A 99 15.22 15.82 -1.49
CA GLY A 99 15.85 14.67 -0.81
C GLY A 99 14.96 13.46 -0.58
N ALA A 100 13.66 13.60 -0.86
CA ALA A 100 12.68 12.52 -0.63
C ALA A 100 11.51 12.58 -1.62
N VAL A 101 10.76 11.47 -1.73
CA VAL A 101 9.38 11.50 -2.19
C VAL A 101 8.51 11.57 -0.94
N ALA A 102 7.93 12.74 -0.67
CA ALA A 102 7.26 13.05 0.58
C ALA A 102 5.79 13.43 0.34
N PHE A 103 4.88 12.76 1.04
CA PHE A 103 3.45 13.06 1.02
C PHE A 103 2.77 12.48 2.26
N ASP A 104 1.62 13.02 2.60
CA ASP A 104 0.75 12.50 3.64
C ASP A 104 -0.54 11.99 3.01
N VAL A 105 -0.99 10.81 3.41
CA VAL A 105 -2.30 10.27 3.05
C VAL A 105 -3.26 10.55 4.19
N THR A 106 -4.28 11.36 3.92
CA THR A 106 -5.28 11.80 4.92
C THR A 106 -6.61 11.06 4.84
N ALA A 107 -6.81 10.29 3.77
CA ALA A 107 -7.95 9.37 3.65
C ALA A 107 -7.51 8.08 2.96
N CYS A 108 -7.75 6.95 3.62
CA CYS A 108 -7.42 5.61 3.14
C CYS A 108 -8.68 4.73 3.04
N PRO A 109 -9.27 4.57 1.85
CA PRO A 109 -10.44 3.70 1.66
C PRO A 109 -10.20 2.24 2.06
N LEU A 110 -8.96 1.75 1.96
CA LEU A 110 -8.63 0.37 2.34
C LEU A 110 -8.76 0.16 3.85
N ALA A 111 -8.28 1.12 4.66
CA ALA A 111 -8.44 1.07 6.11
C ALA A 111 -9.92 1.08 6.51
N ASN A 112 -10.71 1.95 5.86
CA ASN A 112 -12.15 1.99 6.08
C ASN A 112 -12.84 0.68 5.68
N TYR A 113 -12.42 0.09 4.54
CA TYR A 113 -12.95 -1.17 4.07
C TYR A 113 -12.67 -2.31 5.07
N PHE A 114 -11.43 -2.55 5.46
CA PHE A 114 -11.10 -3.61 6.42
C PHE A 114 -11.76 -3.40 7.78
N LYS A 115 -11.85 -2.16 8.24
CA LYS A 115 -12.60 -1.82 9.46
C LYS A 115 -14.08 -2.17 9.34
N SER A 116 -14.72 -1.86 8.22
CA SER A 116 -16.13 -2.21 7.96
C SER A 116 -16.37 -3.72 7.87
N GLN A 117 -15.35 -4.49 7.49
CA GLN A 117 -15.38 -5.95 7.47
C GLN A 117 -15.08 -6.58 8.84
N GLY A 118 -14.76 -5.80 9.87
CA GLY A 118 -14.41 -6.29 11.21
C GLY A 118 -13.03 -6.95 11.30
N VAL A 119 -12.13 -6.61 10.39
CA VAL A 119 -10.75 -7.15 10.30
C VAL A 119 -9.73 -6.02 10.09
N PRO A 120 -9.72 -4.98 10.96
CA PRO A 120 -8.87 -3.79 10.77
C PRO A 120 -7.38 -4.10 10.72
N GLU A 121 -6.93 -5.18 11.38
CA GLU A 121 -5.55 -5.66 11.37
C GLU A 121 -5.02 -5.95 9.97
N LEU A 122 -5.88 -6.37 9.05
CA LEU A 122 -5.50 -6.63 7.66
C LEU A 122 -5.02 -5.38 6.94
N THR A 123 -5.43 -4.18 7.34
CA THR A 123 -4.93 -2.95 6.73
C THR A 123 -3.40 -2.88 6.78
N ARG A 124 -2.82 -3.28 7.92
CA ARG A 124 -1.38 -3.27 8.11
C ARG A 124 -0.68 -4.31 7.22
N HIS A 125 -1.22 -5.52 7.18
CA HIS A 125 -0.57 -6.65 6.52
C HIS A 125 -0.89 -6.73 5.03
N ALA A 126 -2.13 -6.48 4.62
CA ALA A 126 -2.55 -6.59 3.23
C ALA A 126 -2.15 -5.36 2.38
N ALA A 127 -1.92 -4.20 3.01
CA ALA A 127 -1.61 -2.96 2.30
C ALA A 127 -0.34 -2.27 2.80
N CYS A 128 -0.29 -1.87 4.08
CA CYS A 128 0.78 -1.00 4.57
C CYS A 128 2.18 -1.66 4.59
N SER A 129 2.28 -2.98 4.74
CA SER A 129 3.56 -3.70 4.71
C SER A 129 4.19 -3.69 3.31
N LEU A 130 3.36 -3.71 2.26
CA LEU A 130 3.82 -3.68 0.88
C LEU A 130 4.59 -2.40 0.55
N ASP A 131 4.28 -1.28 1.21
CA ASP A 131 4.97 0.00 1.01
C ASP A 131 6.46 -0.07 1.37
N HIS A 132 6.81 -0.82 2.43
CA HIS A 132 8.21 -1.02 2.84
C HIS A 132 8.96 -1.90 1.84
N GLN A 133 8.30 -2.98 1.37
CA GLN A 133 8.87 -3.88 0.37
C GLN A 133 9.06 -3.16 -0.98
N MET A 134 8.08 -2.34 -1.37
CA MET A 134 8.16 -1.50 -2.55
C MET A 134 9.32 -0.50 -2.46
N ALA A 135 9.49 0.16 -1.31
CA ALA A 135 10.60 1.09 -1.09
C ALA A 135 11.95 0.40 -1.26
N ALA A 136 12.13 -0.77 -0.64
CA ALA A 136 13.36 -1.56 -0.75
C ALA A 136 13.64 -1.98 -2.21
N GLN A 137 12.62 -2.42 -2.94
CA GLN A 137 12.71 -2.79 -4.34
C GLN A 137 13.11 -1.60 -5.24
N TRP A 138 12.73 -0.38 -4.86
CA TRP A 138 13.13 0.86 -5.54
C TRP A 138 14.53 1.35 -5.15
N GLY A 139 15.22 0.63 -4.25
CA GLY A 139 16.51 1.05 -3.69
C GLY A 139 16.37 2.28 -2.78
N LEU A 140 15.23 2.42 -2.15
CA LEU A 140 14.89 3.48 -1.20
C LEU A 140 14.50 2.88 0.15
N GLN A 141 14.41 3.72 1.17
CA GLN A 141 13.89 3.38 2.49
C GLN A 141 12.61 4.17 2.74
N LEU A 142 11.55 3.51 3.21
CA LEU A 142 10.36 4.20 3.69
C LEU A 142 10.55 4.57 5.16
N GLN A 143 10.50 5.87 5.44
CA GLN A 143 10.33 6.42 6.77
C GLN A 143 8.86 6.79 6.93
N ARG A 144 8.20 6.19 7.91
CA ARG A 144 6.79 6.43 8.22
C ARG A 144 6.59 6.20 9.72
N THR A 145 6.15 7.22 10.43
CA THR A 145 5.96 7.21 11.88
C THR A 145 4.49 7.09 12.27
N GLN A 146 3.58 7.43 11.36
CA GLN A 146 2.14 7.42 11.58
C GLN A 146 1.42 6.67 10.47
N THR A 147 0.36 5.93 10.82
CA THR A 147 -0.53 5.31 9.83
C THR A 147 -1.98 5.36 10.29
N ILE A 148 -2.89 5.54 9.34
CA ILE A 148 -4.34 5.45 9.57
C ILE A 148 -4.73 4.05 10.09
N ALA A 149 -3.99 3.02 9.69
CA ALA A 149 -4.16 1.65 10.19
C ALA A 149 -3.85 1.49 11.69
N GLN A 150 -3.13 2.44 12.29
CA GLN A 150 -2.82 2.52 13.73
C GLN A 150 -3.57 3.66 14.40
N GLU A 151 -4.71 4.07 13.82
CA GLU A 151 -5.60 5.11 14.33
C GLU A 151 -5.00 6.53 14.38
N HIS A 152 -3.88 6.76 13.67
CA HIS A 152 -3.39 8.12 13.47
C HIS A 152 -4.22 8.87 12.40
N PRO A 153 -4.23 10.20 12.42
CA PRO A 153 -5.04 10.99 11.50
C PRO A 153 -4.55 10.93 10.04
N LEU A 154 -3.33 10.47 9.83
CA LEU A 154 -2.71 10.38 8.50
C LEU A 154 -1.63 9.29 8.45
N CYS A 155 -1.17 8.98 7.22
CA CYS A 155 0.06 8.20 6.97
C CYS A 155 1.11 9.13 6.41
N ASP A 156 2.26 9.29 7.09
CA ASP A 156 3.37 10.16 6.70
C ASP A 156 4.41 9.41 5.86
N PHE A 157 4.23 9.43 4.55
CA PHE A 157 5.14 8.73 3.63
C PHE A 157 6.37 9.59 3.30
N ARG A 158 7.56 9.04 3.54
CA ARG A 158 8.85 9.64 3.19
C ARG A 158 9.77 8.57 2.61
N PHE A 159 9.81 8.46 1.28
CA PHE A 159 10.78 7.59 0.61
C PHE A 159 12.10 8.36 0.47
N VAL A 160 13.13 7.86 1.11
CA VAL A 160 14.46 8.47 1.16
C VAL A 160 15.52 7.51 0.64
N PRO A 161 16.67 8.00 0.16
CA PRO A 161 17.82 7.14 -0.09
C PRO A 161 18.23 6.39 1.19
N PRO A 162 18.65 5.12 1.09
CA PRO A 162 19.17 4.41 2.26
C PRO A 162 20.39 5.15 2.82
N LYS A 163 20.53 5.16 4.16
CA LYS A 163 21.74 5.69 4.78
C LYS A 163 22.92 4.85 4.32
N THR A 164 23.95 5.50 3.76
CA THR A 164 25.21 4.82 3.45
C THR A 164 25.79 4.29 4.77
N PRO A 165 26.17 3.00 4.86
CA PRO A 165 26.91 2.54 6.03
C PRO A 165 28.18 3.40 6.17
N GLN A 166 28.41 3.99 7.33
CA GLN A 166 29.67 4.65 7.68
C GLN A 166 30.73 3.61 7.97
#